data_848ad0d109cb1d0715739dc8c58093ec
#
_entry.id   848ad0d109cb1d0715739dc8c58093ec
#
_cell.length_a   1.000
_cell.length_b   1.000
_cell.length_c   1.000
_cell.angle_alpha   90.00
_cell.angle_beta   90.00
_cell.angle_gamma   90.00
#
_symmetry.space_group_name_H-M   'P 1'
#
loop_
_entity.id
_entity.type
_entity.pdbx_description
1 polymer ?
#
loop_
_entity_poly.entity_id
_entity_poly.type
_entity_poly.pdbx_seq_one_letter_code
_entity_poly.pdbx_strand_id
1 'polypeptide(L)'
;MSPVVELSGVTKRFRRGETVIVVLDDLTAAVQPGEVVIVRGRSGSGKTTFLNILAGWQDPDDGTVTWGVDHPESWDRVAVVPQSLGLLPELTLGENIGLPGRLADTESDVGGLAERLEIPHLLDRPVGGASLGEQQRAAIGRALIRRPSLLLADEPSSHQDLERLHLVWRLIDEVAAEGTGVLAATHDPDAFQYADRILDLHEGRLVPAS
;
A
#
# COMPACT_ATOMS: atom_id res chain seq x y z
N MET A 1 7.25 -21.32 2.52
CA MET A 1 5.87 -20.80 2.33
C MET A 1 5.83 -20.17 0.95
N SER A 2 4.70 -20.23 0.25
CA SER A 2 4.58 -19.55 -1.05
C SER A 2 4.46 -18.04 -0.81
N PRO A 3 5.00 -17.18 -1.71
CA PRO A 3 4.86 -15.73 -1.61
C PRO A 3 3.39 -15.31 -1.72
N VAL A 4 3.01 -14.18 -1.11
CA VAL A 4 1.66 -13.60 -1.28
C VAL A 4 1.50 -12.97 -2.66
N VAL A 5 2.61 -12.52 -3.24
CA VAL A 5 2.69 -12.05 -4.64
C VAL A 5 4.10 -12.25 -5.17
N GLU A 6 4.20 -12.62 -6.45
CA GLU A 6 5.46 -12.80 -7.18
C GLU A 6 5.36 -12.18 -8.57
N LEU A 7 6.40 -11.43 -8.95
CA LEU A 7 6.59 -10.90 -10.29
C LEU A 7 7.78 -11.59 -10.95
N SER A 8 7.66 -11.92 -12.22
CA SER A 8 8.74 -12.53 -13.01
C SER A 8 8.86 -11.82 -14.34
N GLY A 9 9.97 -11.09 -14.55
CA GLY A 9 10.29 -10.40 -15.79
C GLY A 9 9.31 -9.30 -16.21
N VAL A 10 8.67 -8.64 -15.23
CA VAL A 10 7.61 -7.67 -15.51
C VAL A 10 8.15 -6.42 -16.16
N THR A 11 7.59 -6.08 -17.33
CA THR A 11 7.90 -4.86 -18.08
C THR A 11 6.62 -4.06 -18.32
N LYS A 12 6.71 -2.72 -18.19
CA LYS A 12 5.61 -1.81 -18.49
C LYS A 12 6.06 -0.63 -19.34
N ARG A 13 5.31 -0.37 -20.41
CA ARG A 13 5.56 0.69 -21.37
C ARG A 13 4.36 1.61 -21.47
N PHE A 14 4.62 2.90 -21.68
CA PHE A 14 3.58 3.88 -22.00
C PHE A 14 3.91 4.57 -23.32
N ARG A 15 2.88 4.93 -24.06
CA ARG A 15 3.02 5.71 -25.30
C ARG A 15 2.69 7.17 -25.04
N ARG A 16 3.60 8.05 -25.43
CA ARG A 16 3.37 9.49 -25.45
C ARG A 16 3.61 10.01 -26.88
N GLY A 17 2.53 10.11 -27.66
CA GLY A 17 2.62 10.34 -29.09
C GLY A 17 3.31 9.16 -29.79
N GLU A 18 4.38 9.42 -30.54
CA GLU A 18 5.18 8.39 -31.21
C GLU A 18 6.27 7.77 -30.31
N THR A 19 6.51 8.34 -29.12
CA THR A 19 7.56 7.86 -28.22
C THR A 19 7.02 6.77 -27.29
N VAL A 20 7.75 5.66 -27.20
CA VAL A 20 7.53 4.60 -26.20
C VAL A 20 8.47 4.86 -25.03
N ILE A 21 7.91 4.95 -23.83
CA ILE A 21 8.64 5.12 -22.57
C ILE A 21 8.53 3.81 -21.80
N VAL A 22 9.65 3.17 -21.52
CA VAL A 22 9.72 1.99 -20.61
C VAL A 22 9.75 2.54 -19.20
N VAL A 23 8.73 2.23 -18.41
CA VAL A 23 8.61 2.69 -17.01
C VAL A 23 9.06 1.60 -16.04
N LEU A 24 8.80 0.33 -16.36
CA LEU A 24 9.35 -0.83 -15.66
C LEU A 24 10.02 -1.73 -16.68
N ASP A 25 11.18 -2.28 -16.34
CA ASP A 25 12.03 -3.05 -17.25
C ASP A 25 12.57 -4.30 -16.54
N ASP A 26 11.99 -5.46 -16.89
CA ASP A 26 12.41 -6.78 -16.41
C ASP A 26 12.42 -6.92 -14.87
N LEU A 27 11.34 -6.48 -14.19
CA LEU A 27 11.23 -6.56 -12.74
C LEU A 27 10.92 -8.00 -12.28
N THR A 28 11.75 -8.48 -11.36
CA THR A 28 11.50 -9.75 -10.66
C THR A 28 11.60 -9.51 -9.16
N ALA A 29 10.53 -9.80 -8.45
CA ALA A 29 10.42 -9.63 -6.99
C ALA A 29 9.31 -10.52 -6.43
N ALA A 30 9.36 -10.79 -5.13
CA ALA A 30 8.30 -11.48 -4.41
C ALA A 30 8.13 -10.85 -3.03
N VAL A 31 6.94 -10.95 -2.45
CA VAL A 31 6.63 -10.59 -1.07
C VAL A 31 6.15 -11.83 -0.35
N GLN A 32 6.75 -12.13 0.81
CA GLN A 32 6.34 -13.27 1.64
C GLN A 32 5.23 -12.89 2.62
N PRO A 33 4.42 -13.85 3.11
CA PRO A 33 3.53 -13.59 4.25
C PRO A 33 4.34 -13.08 5.43
N GLY A 34 3.89 -11.97 6.04
CA GLY A 34 4.56 -11.37 7.19
C GLY A 34 5.82 -10.55 6.89
N GLU A 35 6.17 -10.37 5.61
CA GLU A 35 7.33 -9.59 5.21
C GLU A 35 6.96 -8.13 4.94
N VAL A 36 7.75 -7.20 5.46
CA VAL A 36 7.68 -5.77 5.12
C VAL A 36 8.75 -5.42 4.10
N VAL A 37 8.34 -5.19 2.85
CA VAL A 37 9.21 -4.77 1.75
C VAL A 37 9.02 -3.29 1.47
N ILE A 38 10.09 -2.51 1.55
CA ILE A 38 10.07 -1.10 1.14
C ILE A 38 10.71 -0.95 -0.24
N VAL A 39 10.00 -0.28 -1.14
CA VAL A 39 10.52 0.14 -2.45
C VAL A 39 10.87 1.60 -2.39
N ARG A 40 12.15 1.91 -2.46
CA ARG A 40 12.63 3.28 -2.55
C ARG A 40 13.07 3.63 -3.98
N GLY A 41 13.04 4.90 -4.32
CA GLY A 41 13.47 5.40 -5.62
C GLY A 41 13.03 6.85 -5.82
N ARG A 42 13.69 7.55 -6.74
CA ARG A 42 13.37 8.96 -7.05
C ARG A 42 11.94 9.11 -7.58
N SER A 43 11.39 10.33 -7.51
CA SER A 43 10.12 10.63 -8.19
C SER A 43 10.23 10.27 -9.68
N GLY A 44 9.21 9.59 -10.21
CA GLY A 44 9.22 9.13 -11.61
C GLY A 44 9.98 7.83 -11.87
N SER A 45 10.53 7.14 -10.86
CA SER A 45 11.24 5.85 -11.07
C SER A 45 10.32 4.67 -11.42
N GLY A 46 8.98 4.83 -11.30
CA GLY A 46 8.02 3.78 -11.61
C GLY A 46 7.33 3.14 -10.39
N LYS A 47 7.57 3.60 -9.14
CA LYS A 47 7.01 3.01 -7.91
C LYS A 47 5.48 2.86 -7.95
N THR A 48 4.76 3.92 -8.28
CA THR A 48 3.29 3.89 -8.40
C THR A 48 2.82 2.93 -9.49
N THR A 49 3.53 2.86 -10.64
CA THR A 49 3.24 1.88 -11.70
C THR A 49 3.46 0.46 -11.21
N PHE A 50 4.53 0.22 -10.46
CA PHE A 50 4.82 -1.06 -9.84
C PHE A 50 3.71 -1.48 -8.87
N LEU A 51 3.29 -0.59 -7.96
CA LEU A 51 2.16 -0.84 -7.06
C LEU A 51 0.85 -1.09 -7.82
N ASN A 52 0.56 -0.34 -8.87
CA ASN A 52 -0.66 -0.51 -9.68
C ASN A 52 -0.72 -1.88 -10.37
N ILE A 53 0.42 -2.40 -10.83
CA ILE A 53 0.49 -3.75 -11.40
C ILE A 53 0.24 -4.81 -10.33
N LEU A 54 0.85 -4.67 -9.16
CA LEU A 54 0.61 -5.58 -8.02
C LEU A 54 -0.82 -5.54 -7.51
N ALA A 55 -1.48 -4.37 -7.60
CA ALA A 55 -2.89 -4.20 -7.25
C ALA A 55 -3.86 -4.79 -8.33
N GLY A 56 -3.34 -5.26 -9.46
CA GLY A 56 -4.17 -5.69 -10.59
C GLY A 56 -4.88 -4.55 -11.32
N TRP A 57 -4.50 -3.28 -11.06
CA TRP A 57 -5.11 -2.12 -11.73
C TRP A 57 -4.51 -1.83 -13.11
N GLN A 58 -3.34 -2.42 -13.38
CA GLN A 58 -2.65 -2.32 -14.67
C GLN A 58 -2.02 -3.67 -15.01
N ASP A 59 -2.24 -4.13 -16.24
CA ASP A 59 -1.55 -5.31 -16.75
C ASP A 59 -0.10 -4.98 -17.14
N PRO A 60 0.86 -5.88 -16.92
CA PRO A 60 2.18 -5.77 -17.50
C PRO A 60 2.11 -5.95 -19.03
N ASP A 61 3.08 -5.38 -19.76
CA ASP A 61 3.20 -5.61 -21.20
C ASP A 61 4.00 -6.88 -21.51
N ASP A 62 4.92 -7.27 -20.61
CA ASP A 62 5.65 -8.54 -20.65
C ASP A 62 5.84 -9.04 -19.20
N GLY A 63 6.16 -10.33 -19.05
CA GLY A 63 6.32 -11.00 -17.78
C GLY A 63 5.01 -11.44 -17.16
N THR A 64 5.06 -11.88 -15.92
CA THR A 64 3.89 -12.41 -15.19
C THR A 64 3.83 -11.89 -13.77
N VAL A 65 2.62 -11.76 -13.25
CA VAL A 65 2.34 -11.55 -11.82
C VAL A 65 1.51 -12.74 -11.33
N THR A 66 1.96 -13.37 -10.27
CA THR A 66 1.27 -14.50 -9.63
C THR A 66 0.93 -14.11 -8.20
N TRP A 67 -0.34 -14.20 -7.84
CA TRP A 67 -0.80 -14.00 -6.47
C TRP A 67 -0.92 -15.38 -5.79
N GLY A 68 -0.24 -15.53 -4.66
CA GLY A 68 -0.33 -16.71 -3.79
C GLY A 68 -1.58 -16.71 -2.91
N VAL A 69 -2.40 -15.68 -3.03
CA VAL A 69 -3.72 -15.47 -2.45
C VAL A 69 -4.75 -15.43 -3.58
N ASP A 70 -6.05 -15.47 -3.25
CA ASP A 70 -7.09 -15.25 -4.26
C ASP A 70 -6.83 -13.95 -5.02
N HIS A 71 -7.18 -13.94 -6.32
CA HIS A 71 -6.88 -12.85 -7.25
C HIS A 71 -7.18 -11.46 -6.63
N PRO A 72 -6.40 -10.39 -6.95
CA PRO A 72 -6.53 -9.06 -6.33
C PRO A 72 -7.92 -8.42 -6.50
N GLU A 73 -8.75 -8.93 -7.38
CA GLU A 73 -10.19 -8.58 -7.46
C GLU A 73 -10.98 -9.03 -6.23
N SER A 74 -10.48 -9.98 -5.42
CA SER A 74 -11.05 -10.25 -4.12
C SER A 74 -10.55 -9.21 -3.10
N TRP A 75 -11.35 -8.21 -2.90
CA TRP A 75 -11.15 -7.04 -2.01
C TRP A 75 -10.78 -7.39 -0.56
N ASP A 76 -10.91 -8.66 -0.20
CA ASP A 76 -10.57 -9.20 1.12
C ASP A 76 -9.10 -9.52 1.27
N ARG A 77 -8.37 -9.64 0.17
CA ARG A 77 -7.02 -10.20 0.15
C ARG A 77 -5.94 -9.20 -0.16
N VAL A 78 -6.23 -8.23 -1.03
CA VAL A 78 -5.30 -7.17 -1.40
C VAL A 78 -5.91 -5.81 -1.04
N ALA A 79 -5.22 -5.06 -0.19
CA ALA A 79 -5.60 -3.70 0.17
C ALA A 79 -4.57 -2.70 -0.35
N VAL A 80 -5.05 -1.53 -0.77
CA VAL A 80 -4.20 -0.47 -1.31
C VAL A 80 -4.42 0.82 -0.53
N VAL A 81 -3.34 1.45 -0.10
CA VAL A 81 -3.28 2.84 0.36
C VAL A 81 -2.64 3.65 -0.75
N PRO A 82 -3.42 4.29 -1.63
CA PRO A 82 -2.87 5.09 -2.72
C PRO A 82 -2.38 6.45 -2.20
N GLN A 83 -1.46 7.07 -2.90
CA GLN A 83 -0.93 8.40 -2.57
C GLN A 83 -2.05 9.47 -2.45
N SER A 84 -3.12 9.37 -3.24
CA SER A 84 -4.28 10.27 -3.20
C SER A 84 -5.27 9.97 -2.08
N LEU A 85 -4.94 9.03 -1.17
CA LEU A 85 -5.75 8.52 -0.04
C LEU A 85 -7.06 7.83 -0.46
N GLY A 86 -7.73 8.27 -1.51
CA GLY A 86 -8.96 7.69 -2.06
C GLY A 86 -10.15 7.64 -1.09
N LEU A 87 -10.19 8.51 -0.06
CA LEU A 87 -11.34 8.61 0.83
C LEU A 87 -12.55 9.20 0.09
N LEU A 88 -13.74 8.71 0.42
CA LEU A 88 -14.99 9.23 -0.11
C LEU A 88 -15.39 10.48 0.69
N PRO A 89 -15.47 11.67 0.07
CA PRO A 89 -15.71 12.93 0.78
C PRO A 89 -17.13 13.05 1.35
N GLU A 90 -18.07 12.25 0.84
CA GLU A 90 -19.46 12.20 1.30
C GLU A 90 -19.62 11.42 2.61
N LEU A 91 -18.59 10.68 3.01
CA LEU A 91 -18.59 9.85 4.22
C LEU A 91 -17.76 10.51 5.33
N THR A 92 -18.05 10.17 6.57
CA THR A 92 -17.19 10.47 7.71
C THR A 92 -15.91 9.63 7.67
N LEU A 93 -14.92 9.94 8.52
CA LEU A 93 -13.70 9.11 8.63
C LEU A 93 -14.03 7.68 9.09
N GLY A 94 -14.92 7.54 10.09
CA GLY A 94 -15.35 6.23 10.58
C GLY A 94 -16.10 5.41 9.51
N GLU A 95 -16.94 6.06 8.73
CA GLU A 95 -17.65 5.42 7.63
C GLU A 95 -16.69 4.99 6.50
N ASN A 96 -15.66 5.78 6.21
CA ASN A 96 -14.60 5.40 5.27
C ASN A 96 -13.82 4.18 5.77
N ILE A 97 -13.41 4.15 7.04
CA ILE A 97 -12.71 3.02 7.64
C ILE A 97 -13.56 1.75 7.55
N GLY A 98 -14.84 1.83 7.94
CA GLY A 98 -15.75 0.68 7.97
C GLY A 98 -16.29 0.25 6.61
N LEU A 99 -16.08 1.03 5.53
CA LEU A 99 -16.69 0.80 4.23
C LEU A 99 -16.42 -0.61 3.66
N PRO A 100 -15.17 -1.14 3.67
CA PRO A 100 -14.92 -2.49 3.13
C PRO A 100 -15.66 -3.60 3.89
N GLY A 101 -15.82 -3.46 5.20
CA GLY A 101 -16.58 -4.40 6.01
C GLY A 101 -18.08 -4.36 5.65
N ARG A 102 -18.64 -3.16 5.52
CA ARG A 102 -20.06 -2.99 5.12
C ARG A 102 -20.34 -3.54 3.73
N LEU A 103 -19.43 -3.33 2.77
CA LEU A 103 -19.60 -3.87 1.40
C LEU A 103 -19.53 -5.39 1.36
N ALA A 104 -18.82 -6.01 2.29
CA ALA A 104 -18.68 -7.45 2.39
C ALA A 104 -19.66 -8.11 3.39
N ASP A 105 -20.56 -7.33 3.97
CA ASP A 105 -21.51 -7.78 5.01
C ASP A 105 -20.81 -8.49 6.19
N THR A 106 -19.71 -7.90 6.67
CA THR A 106 -18.92 -8.42 7.79
C THR A 106 -18.79 -7.40 8.90
N GLU A 107 -18.81 -7.87 10.15
CA GLU A 107 -18.48 -7.02 11.30
C GLU A 107 -17.04 -6.52 11.21
N SER A 108 -16.83 -5.27 11.62
CA SER A 108 -15.54 -4.61 11.56
C SER A 108 -15.34 -3.77 12.82
N ASP A 109 -14.20 -3.95 13.48
CA ASP A 109 -13.84 -3.17 14.67
C ASP A 109 -13.22 -1.81 14.26
N VAL A 110 -14.08 -0.91 13.80
CA VAL A 110 -13.69 0.47 13.43
C VAL A 110 -13.13 1.21 14.64
N GLY A 111 -13.74 1.03 15.83
CA GLY A 111 -13.33 1.72 17.06
C GLY A 111 -11.92 1.33 17.50
N GLY A 112 -11.65 0.04 17.64
CA GLY A 112 -10.33 -0.44 18.06
C GLY A 112 -9.23 -0.08 17.06
N LEU A 113 -9.53 -0.10 15.75
CA LEU A 113 -8.55 0.34 14.74
C LEU A 113 -8.32 1.85 14.79
N ALA A 114 -9.36 2.66 15.02
CA ALA A 114 -9.24 4.09 15.18
C ALA A 114 -8.42 4.48 16.44
N GLU A 115 -8.54 3.71 17.54
CA GLU A 115 -7.70 3.89 18.73
C GLU A 115 -6.22 3.65 18.40
N ARG A 116 -5.89 2.56 17.71
CA ARG A 116 -4.52 2.26 17.25
C ARG A 116 -3.94 3.35 16.33
N LEU A 117 -4.79 4.04 15.58
CA LEU A 117 -4.43 5.13 14.67
C LEU A 117 -4.51 6.53 15.33
N GLU A 118 -4.86 6.61 16.62
CA GLU A 118 -5.03 7.85 17.39
C GLU A 118 -6.04 8.84 16.76
N ILE A 119 -7.12 8.31 16.18
CA ILE A 119 -8.21 9.09 15.57
C ILE A 119 -9.61 8.71 16.07
N PRO A 120 -9.83 8.10 17.28
CA PRO A 120 -11.17 7.69 17.71
C PRO A 120 -12.12 8.87 17.87
N HIS A 121 -11.60 10.04 18.26
CA HIS A 121 -12.35 11.29 18.43
C HIS A 121 -12.75 11.97 17.10
N LEU A 122 -12.34 11.41 15.96
CA LEU A 122 -12.58 11.94 14.62
C LEU A 122 -13.54 11.08 13.79
N LEU A 123 -14.05 9.97 14.33
CA LEU A 123 -14.84 9.01 13.55
C LEU A 123 -16.08 9.65 12.89
N ASP A 124 -16.74 10.58 13.56
CA ASP A 124 -17.92 11.29 13.05
C ASP A 124 -17.56 12.54 12.21
N ARG A 125 -16.26 12.84 12.05
CA ARG A 125 -15.80 14.00 11.29
C ARG A 125 -15.87 13.74 9.78
N PRO A 126 -16.46 14.67 8.99
CA PRO A 126 -16.36 14.63 7.53
C PRO A 126 -14.90 14.70 7.06
N VAL A 127 -14.57 14.03 5.95
CA VAL A 127 -13.20 13.99 5.40
C VAL A 127 -12.61 15.39 5.23
N GLY A 128 -13.37 16.34 4.66
CA GLY A 128 -12.92 17.73 4.45
C GLY A 128 -12.67 18.54 5.74
N GLY A 129 -13.11 18.05 6.89
CA GLY A 129 -12.86 18.68 8.21
C GLY A 129 -11.62 18.14 8.93
N ALA A 130 -10.97 17.11 8.37
CA ALA A 130 -9.78 16.48 8.94
C ALA A 130 -8.51 16.97 8.23
N SER A 131 -7.39 17.03 8.97
CA SER A 131 -6.08 17.29 8.38
C SER A 131 -5.64 16.16 7.44
N LEU A 132 -4.70 16.42 6.53
CA LEU A 132 -4.19 15.39 5.61
C LEU A 132 -3.60 14.18 6.34
N GLY A 133 -2.90 14.41 7.48
CA GLY A 133 -2.37 13.32 8.29
C GLY A 133 -3.47 12.46 8.95
N GLU A 134 -4.56 13.08 9.42
CA GLU A 134 -5.73 12.37 9.95
C GLU A 134 -6.45 11.57 8.85
N GLN A 135 -6.61 12.18 7.68
CA GLN A 135 -7.17 11.50 6.50
C GLN A 135 -6.30 10.30 6.08
N GLN A 136 -4.97 10.44 6.10
CA GLN A 136 -4.04 9.37 5.77
C GLN A 136 -4.16 8.21 6.75
N ARG A 137 -4.23 8.48 8.06
CA ARG A 137 -4.46 7.44 9.06
C ARG A 137 -5.82 6.75 8.85
N ALA A 138 -6.86 7.48 8.50
CA ALA A 138 -8.16 6.88 8.14
C ALA A 138 -8.08 6.01 6.88
N ALA A 139 -7.32 6.42 5.86
CA ALA A 139 -7.11 5.62 4.64
C ALA A 139 -6.35 4.30 4.95
N ILE A 140 -5.37 4.35 5.84
CA ILE A 140 -4.67 3.15 6.34
C ILE A 140 -5.65 2.26 7.11
N GLY A 141 -6.47 2.83 8.01
CA GLY A 141 -7.51 2.10 8.73
C GLY A 141 -8.46 1.38 7.78
N ARG A 142 -8.93 2.07 6.73
CA ARG A 142 -9.77 1.46 5.70
C ARG A 142 -9.09 0.29 5.00
N ALA A 143 -7.80 0.39 4.70
CA ALA A 143 -7.06 -0.69 4.07
C ALA A 143 -6.89 -1.91 5.00
N LEU A 144 -6.70 -1.69 6.29
CA LEU A 144 -6.41 -2.74 7.26
C LEU A 144 -7.64 -3.38 7.89
N ILE A 145 -8.83 -2.76 7.79
CA ILE A 145 -10.04 -3.19 8.51
C ILE A 145 -10.44 -4.65 8.24
N ARG A 146 -10.11 -5.17 7.06
CA ARG A 146 -10.40 -6.55 6.66
C ARG A 146 -9.21 -7.51 6.80
N ARG A 147 -8.12 -7.09 7.44
CA ARG A 147 -6.91 -7.91 7.62
C ARG A 147 -6.44 -8.53 6.31
N PRO A 148 -6.00 -7.72 5.34
CA PRO A 148 -5.63 -8.20 4.01
C PRO A 148 -4.43 -9.16 4.09
N SER A 149 -4.31 -10.05 3.11
CA SER A 149 -3.12 -10.90 2.96
C SER A 149 -1.95 -10.12 2.37
N LEU A 150 -2.24 -9.07 1.57
CA LEU A 150 -1.25 -8.16 0.97
C LEU A 150 -1.70 -6.70 1.17
N LEU A 151 -0.83 -5.89 1.76
CA LEU A 151 -0.96 -4.44 1.83
C LEU A 151 0.00 -3.79 0.85
N LEU A 152 -0.54 -2.99 -0.06
CA LEU A 152 0.22 -2.13 -0.97
C LEU A 152 0.03 -0.67 -0.53
N ALA A 153 1.11 0.06 -0.26
CA ALA A 153 1.03 1.42 0.23
C ALA A 153 1.95 2.37 -0.55
N ASP A 154 1.40 3.45 -1.08
CA ASP A 154 2.17 4.51 -1.75
C ASP A 154 2.30 5.72 -0.82
N GLU A 155 3.50 5.94 -0.29
CA GLU A 155 3.86 6.99 0.66
C GLU A 155 2.95 7.02 1.92
N PRO A 156 2.84 5.92 2.69
CA PRO A 156 1.86 5.78 3.77
C PRO A 156 2.04 6.76 4.93
N SER A 157 3.19 7.42 5.05
CA SER A 157 3.51 8.37 6.12
C SER A 157 3.81 9.80 5.64
N SER A 158 3.55 10.13 4.37
CA SER A 158 4.00 11.39 3.73
C SER A 158 3.45 12.68 4.38
N HIS A 159 2.34 12.62 5.09
CA HIS A 159 1.70 13.78 5.73
C HIS A 159 1.74 13.70 7.26
N GLN A 160 2.67 12.94 7.82
CA GLN A 160 2.83 12.72 9.24
C GLN A 160 4.05 13.49 9.77
N ASP A 161 3.96 13.97 11.02
CA ASP A 161 5.15 14.28 11.79
C ASP A 161 5.88 12.98 12.18
N LEU A 162 7.08 13.11 12.75
CA LEU A 162 7.92 11.95 13.07
C LEU A 162 7.23 10.97 14.05
N GLU A 163 6.50 11.48 15.05
CA GLU A 163 5.80 10.64 16.02
C GLU A 163 4.69 9.84 15.36
N ARG A 164 3.91 10.47 14.47
CA ARG A 164 2.82 9.84 13.72
C ARG A 164 3.33 8.92 12.61
N LEU A 165 4.48 9.24 12.01
CA LEU A 165 5.17 8.32 11.10
C LEU A 165 5.46 7.00 11.82
N HIS A 166 6.09 7.05 13.00
CA HIS A 166 6.38 5.85 13.79
C HIS A 166 5.11 5.10 14.23
N LEU A 167 4.02 5.82 14.53
CA LEU A 167 2.72 5.21 14.81
C LEU A 167 2.24 4.36 13.61
N VAL A 168 2.25 4.95 12.42
CA VAL A 168 1.81 4.28 11.18
C VAL A 168 2.66 3.04 10.90
N TRP A 169 3.99 3.18 10.97
CA TRP A 169 4.89 2.06 10.65
C TRP A 169 4.86 0.96 11.70
N ARG A 170 4.70 1.27 12.99
CA ARG A 170 4.45 0.24 14.01
C ARG A 170 3.17 -0.53 13.75
N LEU A 171 2.09 0.15 13.33
CA LEU A 171 0.86 -0.54 12.97
C LEU A 171 1.05 -1.45 11.75
N ILE A 172 1.81 -1.02 10.75
CA ILE A 172 2.16 -1.83 9.57
C ILE A 172 2.98 -3.06 10.01
N ASP A 173 3.97 -2.89 10.87
CA ASP A 173 4.80 -3.97 11.41
C ASP A 173 3.96 -4.97 12.22
N GLU A 174 3.04 -4.51 13.06
CA GLU A 174 2.12 -5.35 13.82
C GLU A 174 1.23 -6.21 12.91
N VAL A 175 0.65 -5.65 11.85
CA VAL A 175 -0.16 -6.43 10.91
C VAL A 175 0.68 -7.37 10.04
N ALA A 176 1.93 -7.02 9.77
CA ALA A 176 2.87 -7.93 9.13
C ALA A 176 3.16 -9.12 10.06
N ALA A 177 3.41 -8.89 11.35
CA ALA A 177 3.59 -9.97 12.33
C ALA A 177 2.37 -10.90 12.44
N GLU A 178 1.16 -10.40 12.11
CA GLU A 178 -0.07 -11.22 12.00
C GLU A 178 -0.17 -12.00 10.67
N GLY A 179 0.79 -11.84 9.75
CA GLY A 179 0.88 -12.59 8.49
C GLY A 179 0.59 -11.80 7.20
N THR A 180 0.23 -10.51 7.29
CA THR A 180 0.06 -9.65 6.12
C THR A 180 1.41 -9.43 5.43
N GLY A 181 1.55 -9.76 4.14
CA GLY A 181 2.69 -9.28 3.36
C GLY A 181 2.51 -7.79 3.03
N VAL A 182 3.58 -7.01 3.16
CA VAL A 182 3.52 -5.57 2.92
C VAL A 182 4.52 -5.17 1.85
N LEU A 183 4.07 -4.39 0.87
CA LEU A 183 4.95 -3.69 -0.04
C LEU A 183 4.60 -2.20 -0.03
N ALA A 184 5.50 -1.39 0.48
CA ALA A 184 5.31 0.05 0.60
C ALA A 184 6.35 0.82 -0.23
N ALA A 185 5.88 1.77 -1.01
CA ALA A 185 6.74 2.73 -1.69
C ALA A 185 6.92 3.95 -0.79
N THR A 186 8.16 4.28 -0.42
CA THR A 186 8.49 5.50 0.30
C THR A 186 9.94 5.91 0.07
N HIS A 187 10.19 7.19 0.23
CA HIS A 187 11.54 7.76 0.20
C HIS A 187 12.01 8.22 1.60
N ASP A 188 11.18 8.02 2.63
CA ASP A 188 11.46 8.46 3.99
C ASP A 188 12.42 7.50 4.70
N PRO A 189 13.64 7.95 5.11
CA PRO A 189 14.62 7.11 5.78
C PRO A 189 14.15 6.57 7.13
N ASP A 190 13.28 7.31 7.84
CA ASP A 190 12.77 6.89 9.15
C ASP A 190 11.84 5.68 9.06
N ALA A 191 11.31 5.40 7.86
CA ALA A 191 10.54 4.20 7.57
C ALA A 191 11.40 2.94 7.43
N PHE A 192 12.66 3.07 7.01
CA PHE A 192 13.50 1.93 6.63
C PHE A 192 13.84 0.99 7.77
N GLN A 193 13.78 1.44 9.03
CA GLN A 193 13.99 0.59 10.20
C GLN A 193 12.89 -0.47 10.41
N TYR A 194 11.74 -0.33 9.73
CA TYR A 194 10.61 -1.27 9.79
C TYR A 194 10.64 -2.29 8.64
N ALA A 195 11.58 -2.17 7.70
CA ALA A 195 11.66 -3.05 6.55
C ALA A 195 12.48 -4.31 6.85
N ASP A 196 11.95 -5.48 6.52
CA ASP A 196 12.74 -6.70 6.42
C ASP A 196 13.65 -6.66 5.19
N ARG A 197 13.18 -6.00 4.14
CA ARG A 197 13.91 -5.86 2.88
C ARG A 197 13.62 -4.53 2.19
N ILE A 198 14.67 -3.93 1.61
CA ILE A 198 14.58 -2.71 0.81
C ILE A 198 14.94 -3.03 -0.64
N LEU A 199 14.11 -2.57 -1.54
CA LEU A 199 14.32 -2.65 -2.99
C LEU A 199 14.56 -1.25 -3.54
N ASP A 200 15.65 -1.06 -4.27
CA ASP A 200 15.94 0.18 -4.97
C ASP A 200 15.38 0.12 -6.39
N LEU A 201 14.40 0.97 -6.69
CA LEU A 201 13.87 1.13 -8.03
C LEU A 201 14.52 2.32 -8.73
N HIS A 202 15.40 2.02 -9.69
CA HIS A 202 16.15 3.01 -10.46
C HIS A 202 15.90 2.82 -11.95
N GLU A 203 15.39 3.85 -12.63
CA GLU A 203 15.08 3.83 -14.08
C GLU A 203 14.29 2.58 -14.52
N GLY A 204 13.28 2.23 -13.73
CA GLY A 204 12.41 1.10 -14.01
C GLY A 204 12.98 -0.29 -13.68
N ARG A 205 14.15 -0.37 -13.08
CA ARG A 205 14.80 -1.64 -12.69
C ARG A 205 15.02 -1.72 -11.20
N LEU A 206 14.87 -2.92 -10.64
CA LEU A 206 15.28 -3.19 -9.27
C LEU A 206 16.79 -3.41 -9.24
N VAL A 207 17.48 -2.63 -8.39
CA VAL A 207 18.92 -2.77 -8.16
C VAL A 207 19.18 -3.21 -6.73
N PRO A 208 20.29 -3.92 -6.43
CA PRO A 208 20.66 -4.24 -5.06
C PRO A 208 20.72 -2.96 -4.20
N ALA A 209 20.19 -3.01 -2.99
CA ALA A 209 20.31 -1.90 -2.04
C ALA A 209 21.79 -1.66 -1.74
N SER A 210 22.24 -0.42 -1.91
CA SER A 210 23.61 0.03 -1.63
C SER A 210 23.77 0.42 -0.17
#